data_5da89f19407cb84ceadf3a6834d1416a
#
_entry.id   5da89f19407cb84ceadf3a6834d1416a
#
_cell.length_a   1.000
_cell.length_b   1.000
_cell.length_c   1.000
_cell.angle_alpha   90.00
_cell.angle_beta   90.00
_cell.angle_gamma   90.00
#
_symmetry.space_group_name_H-M   'P 1'
#
loop_
_entity.id
_entity.type
_entity.pdbx_description
1 polymer ?
#
loop_
_entity_poly.entity_id
_entity_poly.type
_entity_poly.pdbx_seq_one_letter_code
_entity_poly.pdbx_strand_id
1 'polypeptide(L)'
;KDKLNEMFPEVAKQYEKDIDSHIIYIHDEASSAVPKNYCEAVSLFPLLLDKGVGNIDGVTPSPANWLDSFCGQFNNLVFLLAAQCKGAVAFGEFFNYLDYFCVKEFGENYHEKEDLMYTSEYVNHKLTIGGKIEAAFQNIVYYINQPAQNRGHQSPFTNFSYYDKPYWLALFEHFYFPDGTQPSWERVSYLQKKFMKWFNKERSKALLTFPVETMALLTDKEGNYLDQEYKEFTAEMHSEGHSFFVYISDNPNSLSSCCRLKNEIDKNEFSFSNGLSGVKTGSCNVITLNLNRITQDFFNKFIKEKNNFEEVNKLWNNKSVKD
;
A
#
# COMPACT_ATOMS: atom_id res chain seq x y z
N LYS A 1 12.64 -25.00 10.34
CA LYS A 1 13.92 -25.66 10.11
C LYS A 1 13.73 -27.16 9.86
N ASP A 2 13.03 -27.91 10.70
CA ASP A 2 12.89 -29.37 10.60
C ASP A 2 12.34 -29.85 9.24
N LYS A 3 11.26 -29.21 8.76
CA LYS A 3 10.69 -29.52 7.42
C LYS A 3 11.65 -29.21 6.28
N LEU A 4 12.46 -28.17 6.38
CA LEU A 4 13.44 -27.82 5.38
C LEU A 4 14.57 -28.86 5.35
N ASN A 5 15.01 -29.31 6.53
CA ASN A 5 15.99 -30.39 6.68
C ASN A 5 15.48 -31.73 6.11
N GLU A 6 14.20 -32.03 6.33
CA GLU A 6 13.57 -33.25 5.82
C GLU A 6 13.46 -33.24 4.30
N MET A 7 13.06 -32.13 3.72
CA MET A 7 12.78 -32.00 2.27
C MET A 7 14.03 -31.67 1.44
N PHE A 8 14.93 -30.84 1.98
CA PHE A 8 16.08 -30.29 1.26
C PHE A 8 17.30 -30.13 2.20
N PRO A 9 17.93 -31.20 2.63
CA PRO A 9 18.97 -31.19 3.69
C PRO A 9 20.17 -30.31 3.36
N GLU A 10 20.62 -30.27 2.10
CA GLU A 10 21.76 -29.42 1.71
C GLU A 10 21.41 -27.94 1.75
N VAL A 11 20.21 -27.60 1.30
CA VAL A 11 19.70 -26.20 1.38
C VAL A 11 19.51 -25.77 2.83
N ALA A 12 19.00 -26.67 3.67
CA ALA A 12 18.78 -26.38 5.10
C ALA A 12 20.10 -26.08 5.82
N LYS A 13 21.13 -26.83 5.52
CA LYS A 13 22.48 -26.65 6.09
C LYS A 13 23.10 -25.30 5.72
N GLN A 14 22.97 -24.89 4.45
CA GLN A 14 23.40 -23.56 4.02
C GLN A 14 22.55 -22.45 4.63
N TYR A 15 21.24 -22.64 4.67
CA TYR A 15 20.28 -21.74 5.28
C TYR A 15 20.57 -21.45 6.76
N GLU A 16 20.83 -22.50 7.56
CA GLU A 16 21.21 -22.35 8.96
C GLU A 16 22.51 -21.54 9.11
N LYS A 17 23.51 -21.85 8.30
CA LYS A 17 24.78 -21.13 8.30
C LYS A 17 24.58 -19.64 7.98
N ASP A 18 23.75 -19.32 6.99
CA ASP A 18 23.52 -17.93 6.55
C ASP A 18 22.70 -17.12 7.57
N ILE A 19 21.79 -17.77 8.28
CA ILE A 19 21.07 -17.17 9.42
C ILE A 19 22.02 -16.93 10.59
N ASP A 20 22.77 -17.94 11.01
CA ASP A 20 23.66 -17.86 12.17
C ASP A 20 24.79 -16.85 11.95
N SER A 21 25.25 -16.70 10.72
CA SER A 21 26.25 -15.70 10.35
C SER A 21 25.67 -14.30 10.08
N HIS A 22 24.34 -14.12 10.19
CA HIS A 22 23.64 -12.87 9.91
C HIS A 22 23.79 -12.35 8.47
N ILE A 23 23.96 -13.25 7.50
CA ILE A 23 23.97 -12.90 6.07
C ILE A 23 22.55 -12.67 5.57
N ILE A 24 21.59 -13.51 6.01
CA ILE A 24 20.18 -13.38 5.70
C ILE A 24 19.34 -13.24 6.98
N TYR A 25 18.21 -12.53 6.85
CA TYR A 25 17.16 -12.49 7.84
C TYR A 25 15.81 -12.77 7.17
N ILE A 26 15.05 -13.72 7.71
CA ILE A 26 13.71 -14.05 7.23
C ILE A 26 12.69 -13.47 8.19
N HIS A 27 11.83 -12.60 7.65
CA HIS A 27 10.77 -11.99 8.44
C HIS A 27 9.72 -13.05 8.83
N ASP A 28 9.29 -13.01 10.08
CA ASP A 28 8.24 -13.89 10.62
C ASP A 28 8.50 -15.39 10.42
N GLU A 29 9.77 -15.81 10.52
CA GLU A 29 10.19 -17.21 10.33
C GLU A 29 9.33 -18.20 11.12
N ALA A 30 9.00 -17.87 12.37
CA ALA A 30 8.18 -18.72 13.25
C ALA A 30 6.77 -18.99 12.70
N SER A 31 6.21 -18.05 11.93
CA SER A 31 4.88 -18.18 11.31
C SER A 31 4.91 -18.80 9.91
N SER A 32 6.10 -19.08 9.36
CA SER A 32 6.27 -19.64 8.01
C SER A 32 5.80 -21.09 7.89
N ALA A 33 5.60 -21.78 9.01
CA ALA A 33 5.04 -23.14 9.05
C ALA A 33 3.57 -23.20 8.59
N VAL A 34 2.84 -22.08 8.65
CA VAL A 34 1.46 -21.97 8.17
C VAL A 34 1.47 -21.13 6.90
N PRO A 35 1.07 -21.69 5.74
CA PRO A 35 1.00 -20.92 4.51
C PRO A 35 -0.06 -19.82 4.66
N LYS A 36 0.39 -18.55 4.71
CA LYS A 36 -0.42 -17.34 4.66
C LYS A 36 0.22 -16.39 3.66
N ASN A 37 -0.60 -15.63 2.97
CA ASN A 37 -0.10 -14.54 2.15
C ASN A 37 0.66 -13.55 3.04
N TYR A 38 1.83 -13.10 2.58
CA TYR A 38 2.58 -12.09 3.31
C TYR A 38 1.91 -10.72 3.14
N CYS A 39 1.75 -10.24 1.90
CA CYS A 39 1.02 -9.03 1.57
C CYS A 39 -0.02 -9.35 0.49
N GLU A 40 -1.11 -8.59 0.48
CA GLU A 40 -2.19 -8.76 -0.48
C GLU A 40 -2.72 -7.39 -0.92
N ALA A 41 -3.01 -7.25 -2.22
CA ALA A 41 -3.78 -6.13 -2.75
C ALA A 41 -5.24 -6.57 -2.90
N VAL A 42 -6.17 -5.73 -2.46
CA VAL A 42 -7.58 -6.10 -2.38
C VAL A 42 -8.45 -5.01 -2.99
N SER A 43 -9.46 -5.42 -3.75
CA SER A 43 -10.50 -4.53 -4.23
C SER A 43 -11.50 -4.18 -3.13
N LEU A 44 -11.99 -2.95 -3.14
CA LEU A 44 -13.07 -2.50 -2.26
C LEU A 44 -14.46 -2.86 -2.79
N PHE A 45 -14.54 -3.54 -3.94
CA PHE A 45 -15.79 -3.98 -4.55
C PHE A 45 -16.73 -4.73 -3.58
N PRO A 46 -16.25 -5.63 -2.70
CA PRO A 46 -17.11 -6.30 -1.72
C PRO A 46 -17.88 -5.38 -0.77
N LEU A 47 -17.38 -4.15 -0.54
CA LEU A 47 -18.05 -3.15 0.30
C LEU A 47 -19.34 -2.60 -0.34
N LEU A 48 -19.46 -2.69 -1.65
CA LEU A 48 -20.62 -2.24 -2.44
C LEU A 48 -21.52 -3.40 -2.87
N LEU A 49 -21.17 -4.64 -2.51
CA LEU A 49 -22.02 -5.80 -2.76
C LEU A 49 -23.12 -5.94 -1.70
N ASP A 50 -24.09 -6.77 -1.98
CA ASP A 50 -25.32 -6.93 -1.21
C ASP A 50 -25.16 -7.29 0.28
N LYS A 51 -23.99 -7.72 0.70
CA LYS A 51 -23.78 -8.30 2.05
C LYS A 51 -22.92 -7.46 2.99
N GLY A 52 -22.26 -6.38 2.52
CA GLY A 52 -21.32 -5.65 3.36
C GLY A 52 -20.17 -6.53 3.88
N VAL A 53 -19.42 -6.07 4.88
CA VAL A 53 -18.26 -6.77 5.45
C VAL A 53 -18.62 -7.41 6.80
N GLY A 54 -18.62 -8.73 6.87
CA GLY A 54 -18.85 -9.49 8.09
C GLY A 54 -17.85 -10.64 8.25
N ASN A 55 -17.54 -10.96 9.51
CA ASN A 55 -16.59 -12.01 9.88
C ASN A 55 -17.26 -13.33 10.27
N ILE A 56 -18.56 -13.32 10.47
CA ILE A 56 -19.35 -14.44 10.97
C ILE A 56 -20.51 -14.66 10.01
N ASP A 57 -20.69 -15.90 9.57
CA ASP A 57 -21.81 -16.27 8.71
C ASP A 57 -23.15 -15.92 9.40
N GLY A 58 -24.01 -15.23 8.67
CA GLY A 58 -25.30 -14.77 9.18
C GLY A 58 -25.26 -13.49 10.03
N VAL A 59 -24.07 -12.95 10.34
CA VAL A 59 -23.89 -11.68 11.02
C VAL A 59 -23.14 -10.72 10.10
N THR A 60 -23.79 -10.31 9.03
CA THR A 60 -23.20 -9.40 8.04
C THR A 60 -24.05 -8.12 7.97
N PRO A 61 -23.47 -6.94 8.12
CA PRO A 61 -24.21 -5.69 8.00
C PRO A 61 -24.65 -5.47 6.55
N SER A 62 -25.67 -4.64 6.37
CA SER A 62 -26.01 -4.14 5.04
C SER A 62 -24.85 -3.35 4.42
N PRO A 63 -24.75 -3.24 3.09
CA PRO A 63 -23.74 -2.42 2.42
C PRO A 63 -23.74 -0.99 2.92
N ALA A 64 -22.57 -0.35 2.85
CA ALA A 64 -22.45 1.06 3.22
C ALA A 64 -23.28 1.95 2.29
N ASN A 65 -24.01 2.91 2.89
CA ASN A 65 -24.81 3.88 2.15
C ASN A 65 -24.32 5.33 2.29
N TRP A 66 -23.52 5.59 3.33
CA TRP A 66 -23.04 6.92 3.69
C TRP A 66 -21.54 6.86 3.99
N LEU A 67 -20.89 8.00 3.98
CA LEU A 67 -19.46 8.12 4.23
C LEU A 67 -19.04 7.50 5.58
N ASP A 68 -19.79 7.75 6.65
CA ASP A 68 -19.49 7.18 7.97
C ASP A 68 -19.63 5.65 7.99
N SER A 69 -20.66 5.12 7.33
CA SER A 69 -20.85 3.67 7.24
C SER A 69 -19.77 3.01 6.34
N PHE A 70 -19.34 3.71 5.30
CA PHE A 70 -18.18 3.28 4.52
C PHE A 70 -16.92 3.20 5.37
N CYS A 71 -16.61 4.23 6.16
CA CYS A 71 -15.45 4.22 7.06
C CYS A 71 -15.50 3.03 8.03
N GLY A 72 -16.67 2.76 8.62
CA GLY A 72 -16.86 1.61 9.52
C GLY A 72 -16.66 0.27 8.84
N GLN A 73 -17.20 0.10 7.65
CA GLN A 73 -17.06 -1.13 6.85
C GLN A 73 -15.61 -1.31 6.37
N PHE A 74 -14.96 -0.23 5.94
CA PHE A 74 -13.55 -0.24 5.55
C PHE A 74 -12.65 -0.66 6.72
N ASN A 75 -12.85 -0.08 7.89
CA ASN A 75 -12.11 -0.44 9.09
C ASN A 75 -12.28 -1.92 9.44
N ASN A 76 -13.49 -2.45 9.38
CA ASN A 76 -13.75 -3.87 9.59
C ASN A 76 -13.04 -4.76 8.56
N LEU A 77 -13.06 -4.37 7.29
CA LEU A 77 -12.36 -5.08 6.22
C LEU A 77 -10.85 -5.12 6.46
N VAL A 78 -10.26 -3.98 6.82
CA VAL A 78 -8.81 -3.90 7.14
C VAL A 78 -8.45 -4.89 8.25
N PHE A 79 -9.21 -4.92 9.34
CA PHE A 79 -8.93 -5.82 10.46
C PHE A 79 -9.15 -7.29 10.11
N LEU A 80 -10.17 -7.59 9.32
CA LEU A 80 -10.42 -8.95 8.82
C LEU A 80 -9.25 -9.46 7.97
N LEU A 81 -8.79 -8.65 7.02
CA LEU A 81 -7.69 -9.01 6.13
C LEU A 81 -6.34 -9.04 6.87
N ALA A 82 -6.11 -8.12 7.79
CA ALA A 82 -4.91 -8.13 8.64
C ALA A 82 -4.80 -9.40 9.49
N ALA A 83 -5.92 -10.05 9.83
CA ALA A 83 -5.91 -11.34 10.51
C ALA A 83 -5.44 -12.50 9.60
N GLN A 84 -5.61 -12.35 8.29
CA GLN A 84 -5.32 -13.38 7.30
C GLN A 84 -3.93 -13.22 6.66
N CYS A 85 -3.42 -11.99 6.57
CA CYS A 85 -2.11 -11.67 6.00
C CYS A 85 -1.05 -11.53 7.09
N LYS A 86 0.21 -11.87 6.79
CA LYS A 86 1.34 -11.64 7.69
C LYS A 86 1.87 -10.20 7.60
N GLY A 87 1.83 -9.62 6.41
CA GLY A 87 2.30 -8.27 6.09
C GLY A 87 1.16 -7.29 5.88
N ALA A 88 1.22 -6.56 4.78
CA ALA A 88 0.32 -5.45 4.51
C ALA A 88 -0.84 -5.83 3.60
N VAL A 89 -1.93 -5.07 3.73
CA VAL A 89 -3.06 -5.07 2.82
C VAL A 89 -3.09 -3.74 2.08
N ALA A 90 -3.08 -3.78 0.75
CA ALA A 90 -3.08 -2.61 -0.12
C ALA A 90 -4.46 -2.37 -0.73
N PHE A 91 -4.85 -1.09 -0.75
CA PHE A 91 -6.12 -0.62 -1.29
C PHE A 91 -5.87 0.44 -2.36
N GLY A 92 -5.56 -0.01 -3.57
CA GLY A 92 -5.25 0.88 -4.71
C GLY A 92 -6.43 1.73 -5.18
N GLU A 93 -7.66 1.29 -4.92
CA GLU A 93 -8.90 1.95 -5.31
C GLU A 93 -9.48 2.88 -4.24
N PHE A 94 -8.81 3.04 -3.09
CA PHE A 94 -9.38 3.69 -1.90
C PHE A 94 -10.02 5.04 -2.22
N PHE A 95 -9.32 5.90 -2.95
CA PHE A 95 -9.82 7.25 -3.24
C PHE A 95 -10.98 7.28 -4.24
N ASN A 96 -11.09 6.28 -5.13
CA ASN A 96 -12.25 6.15 -6.01
C ASN A 96 -13.51 5.80 -5.21
N TYR A 97 -13.40 4.88 -4.26
CA TYR A 97 -14.55 4.52 -3.40
C TYR A 97 -14.89 5.63 -2.41
N LEU A 98 -13.90 6.34 -1.91
CA LEU A 98 -14.14 7.52 -1.08
C LEU A 98 -14.88 8.61 -1.87
N ASP A 99 -14.49 8.86 -3.14
CA ASP A 99 -15.20 9.76 -4.05
C ASP A 99 -16.66 9.34 -4.22
N TYR A 100 -16.91 8.06 -4.46
CA TYR A 100 -18.27 7.52 -4.59
C TYR A 100 -19.17 7.89 -3.40
N PHE A 101 -18.69 7.69 -2.18
CA PHE A 101 -19.46 8.01 -0.99
C PHE A 101 -19.56 9.52 -0.73
N CYS A 102 -18.54 10.30 -1.08
CA CYS A 102 -18.61 11.75 -1.03
C CYS A 102 -19.65 12.30 -2.03
N VAL A 103 -19.71 11.79 -3.25
CA VAL A 103 -20.73 12.16 -4.24
C VAL A 103 -22.12 11.79 -3.73
N LYS A 104 -22.27 10.61 -3.17
CA LYS A 104 -23.55 10.12 -2.67
C LYS A 104 -24.09 10.94 -1.49
N GLU A 105 -23.21 11.48 -0.64
CA GLU A 105 -23.59 12.26 0.54
C GLU A 105 -23.67 13.78 0.27
N PHE A 106 -22.77 14.33 -0.57
CA PHE A 106 -22.63 15.77 -0.76
C PHE A 106 -22.95 16.25 -2.18
N GLY A 107 -23.14 15.32 -3.15
CA GLY A 107 -23.32 15.61 -4.56
C GLY A 107 -22.01 15.76 -5.35
N GLU A 108 -22.09 15.77 -6.67
CA GLU A 108 -20.93 15.69 -7.58
C GLU A 108 -19.92 16.84 -7.42
N ASN A 109 -20.37 18.03 -7.04
CA ASN A 109 -19.52 19.21 -6.92
C ASN A 109 -19.01 19.46 -5.50
N TYR A 110 -18.90 18.45 -4.67
CA TYR A 110 -18.51 18.58 -3.27
C TYR A 110 -17.10 19.18 -3.10
N HIS A 111 -16.20 18.88 -4.03
CA HIS A 111 -14.81 19.36 -4.03
C HIS A 111 -14.70 20.87 -4.30
N GLU A 112 -15.68 21.48 -4.99
CA GLU A 112 -15.77 22.94 -5.20
C GLU A 112 -16.48 23.65 -4.04
N LYS A 113 -17.17 22.88 -3.18
CA LYS A 113 -18.04 23.38 -2.11
C LYS A 113 -17.55 22.98 -0.72
N GLU A 114 -16.26 22.71 -0.57
CA GLU A 114 -15.70 22.19 0.68
C GLU A 114 -15.94 23.10 1.90
N ASP A 115 -16.07 24.41 1.70
CA ASP A 115 -16.34 25.40 2.76
C ASP A 115 -17.81 25.51 3.15
N LEU A 116 -18.73 24.91 2.39
CA LEU A 116 -20.15 24.94 2.72
C LEU A 116 -20.42 24.08 3.96
N MET A 117 -21.27 24.64 4.83
CA MET A 117 -21.71 23.94 6.03
C MET A 117 -22.52 22.69 5.65
N TYR A 118 -22.07 21.57 6.15
CA TYR A 118 -22.82 20.32 6.09
C TYR A 118 -23.79 20.27 7.26
N THR A 119 -25.07 20.24 6.97
CA THR A 119 -26.14 20.10 7.96
C THR A 119 -26.78 18.73 7.80
N SER A 120 -26.60 17.87 8.78
CA SER A 120 -27.32 16.61 8.89
C SER A 120 -28.41 16.74 9.98
N GLU A 121 -29.59 16.23 9.71
CA GLU A 121 -30.67 16.18 10.70
C GLU A 121 -30.31 15.34 11.96
N TYR A 122 -29.29 14.47 11.82
CA TYR A 122 -28.87 13.52 12.85
C TYR A 122 -27.61 13.93 13.62
N VAL A 123 -26.88 14.96 13.18
CA VAL A 123 -25.59 15.33 13.79
C VAL A 123 -25.56 16.80 14.15
N ASN A 124 -25.48 17.06 15.44
CA ASN A 124 -25.47 18.43 16.00
C ASN A 124 -24.12 19.16 15.81
N HIS A 125 -23.22 18.64 14.97
CA HIS A 125 -21.92 19.24 14.69
C HIS A 125 -21.96 20.06 13.42
N LYS A 126 -21.59 21.35 13.54
CA LYS A 126 -21.42 22.25 12.41
C LYS A 126 -20.05 22.02 11.77
N LEU A 127 -19.96 21.07 10.87
CA LEU A 127 -18.78 20.85 10.04
C LEU A 127 -19.05 21.37 8.63
N THR A 128 -17.99 21.82 7.95
CA THR A 128 -18.04 22.02 6.51
C THR A 128 -17.94 20.67 5.80
N ILE A 129 -18.27 20.62 4.51
CA ILE A 129 -18.08 19.40 3.69
C ILE A 129 -16.62 18.93 3.77
N GLY A 130 -15.65 19.85 3.61
CA GLY A 130 -14.25 19.56 3.77
C GLY A 130 -13.89 19.04 5.16
N GLY A 131 -14.46 19.62 6.20
CA GLY A 131 -14.29 19.16 7.59
C GLY A 131 -14.89 17.77 7.84
N LYS A 132 -16.01 17.42 7.20
CA LYS A 132 -16.58 16.07 7.28
C LYS A 132 -15.72 15.03 6.57
N ILE A 133 -15.11 15.39 5.43
CA ILE A 133 -14.16 14.53 4.73
C ILE A 133 -12.90 14.30 5.59
N GLU A 134 -12.37 15.35 6.25
CA GLU A 134 -11.24 15.22 7.18
C GLU A 134 -11.58 14.38 8.41
N ALA A 135 -12.81 14.47 8.91
CA ALA A 135 -13.29 13.59 9.98
C ALA A 135 -13.34 12.12 9.54
N ALA A 136 -13.69 11.85 8.29
CA ALA A 136 -13.61 10.49 7.72
C ALA A 136 -12.16 10.00 7.61
N PHE A 137 -11.23 10.83 7.18
CA PHE A 137 -9.80 10.51 7.20
C PHE A 137 -9.32 10.18 8.61
N GLN A 138 -9.68 11.02 9.57
CA GLN A 138 -9.32 10.80 10.97
C GLN A 138 -9.88 9.48 11.50
N ASN A 139 -11.15 9.19 11.24
CA ASN A 139 -11.78 7.93 11.64
C ASN A 139 -10.97 6.72 11.14
N ILE A 140 -10.66 6.69 9.84
CA ILE A 140 -9.93 5.58 9.24
C ILE A 140 -8.51 5.51 9.77
N VAL A 141 -7.75 6.61 9.69
CA VAL A 141 -6.32 6.62 10.05
C VAL A 141 -6.08 6.28 11.51
N TYR A 142 -6.85 6.86 12.42
CA TYR A 142 -6.70 6.56 13.84
C TYR A 142 -7.13 5.13 14.18
N TYR A 143 -8.12 4.59 13.46
CA TYR A 143 -8.56 3.21 13.68
C TYR A 143 -7.50 2.20 13.21
N ILE A 144 -6.93 2.38 12.01
CA ILE A 144 -5.90 1.48 11.48
C ILE A 144 -4.55 1.59 12.21
N ASN A 145 -4.35 2.63 13.02
CA ASN A 145 -3.16 2.75 13.88
C ASN A 145 -3.37 2.14 15.29
N GLN A 146 -4.52 1.54 15.56
CA GLN A 146 -4.73 0.79 16.79
C GLN A 146 -4.22 -0.66 16.64
N PRO A 147 -3.85 -1.33 17.75
CA PRO A 147 -3.47 -2.73 17.72
C PRO A 147 -4.57 -3.62 17.15
N ALA A 148 -4.24 -4.43 16.16
CA ALA A 148 -5.15 -5.45 15.63
C ALA A 148 -5.14 -6.67 16.57
N GLN A 149 -6.28 -7.02 17.14
CA GLN A 149 -6.42 -8.08 18.14
C GLN A 149 -5.74 -9.40 17.76
N ASN A 150 -5.79 -9.77 16.48
CA ASN A 150 -5.20 -11.01 15.96
C ASN A 150 -3.68 -10.92 15.69
N ARG A 151 -3.09 -9.75 15.89
CA ARG A 151 -1.65 -9.48 15.68
C ARG A 151 -0.94 -9.03 16.95
N GLY A 152 -1.53 -9.27 18.10
CA GLY A 152 -1.00 -8.82 19.39
C GLY A 152 -0.99 -7.29 19.48
N HIS A 153 0.18 -6.70 19.66
CA HIS A 153 0.34 -5.24 19.76
C HIS A 153 0.57 -4.54 18.41
N GLN A 154 0.57 -5.27 17.30
CA GLN A 154 0.79 -4.69 15.98
C GLN A 154 -0.51 -4.12 15.40
N SER A 155 -0.42 -2.92 14.83
CA SER A 155 -1.48 -2.34 14.02
C SER A 155 -1.58 -3.06 12.66
N PRO A 156 -2.75 -3.03 11.99
CA PRO A 156 -2.87 -3.58 10.65
C PRO A 156 -2.00 -2.81 9.65
N PHE A 157 -1.14 -3.52 8.96
CA PHE A 157 -0.31 -2.96 7.90
C PHE A 157 -1.20 -2.62 6.71
N THR A 158 -1.43 -1.34 6.49
CA THR A 158 -2.34 -0.82 5.46
C THR A 158 -1.56 0.05 4.47
N ASN A 159 -1.86 -0.06 3.17
CA ASN A 159 -1.27 0.77 2.13
C ASN A 159 -2.35 1.45 1.30
N PHE A 160 -2.17 2.75 1.03
CA PHE A 160 -2.94 3.53 0.06
C PHE A 160 -2.07 3.90 -1.12
N SER A 161 -2.69 3.98 -2.31
CA SER A 161 -2.02 4.39 -3.54
C SER A 161 -2.58 5.71 -4.04
N TYR A 162 -1.68 6.57 -4.48
CA TYR A 162 -1.96 7.81 -5.21
C TYR A 162 -1.47 7.67 -6.63
N TYR A 163 -2.12 8.34 -7.54
CA TYR A 163 -1.81 8.30 -8.96
C TYR A 163 -1.77 9.73 -9.49
N ASP A 164 -0.89 10.00 -10.44
CA ASP A 164 -1.00 11.17 -11.30
C ASP A 164 -2.14 10.99 -12.32
N LYS A 165 -2.51 12.05 -13.04
CA LYS A 165 -3.63 12.03 -13.98
C LYS A 165 -3.48 10.96 -15.08
N PRO A 166 -2.35 10.88 -15.80
CA PRO A 166 -2.18 9.87 -16.86
C PRO A 166 -2.26 8.44 -16.33
N TYR A 167 -1.69 8.17 -15.16
CA TYR A 167 -1.74 6.86 -14.55
C TYR A 167 -3.16 6.48 -14.13
N TRP A 168 -3.84 7.41 -13.47
CA TRP A 168 -5.21 7.21 -13.01
C TRP A 168 -6.16 6.96 -14.19
N LEU A 169 -6.07 7.76 -15.27
CA LEU A 169 -6.88 7.55 -16.48
C LEU A 169 -6.65 6.17 -17.08
N ALA A 170 -5.38 5.76 -17.23
CA ALA A 170 -5.07 4.46 -17.79
C ALA A 170 -5.65 3.28 -16.98
N LEU A 171 -5.79 3.44 -15.66
CA LEU A 171 -6.32 2.39 -14.79
C LEU A 171 -7.84 2.45 -14.63
N PHE A 172 -8.43 3.64 -14.60
CA PHE A 172 -9.79 3.84 -14.10
C PHE A 172 -10.72 4.55 -15.10
N GLU A 173 -10.29 4.92 -16.29
CA GLU A 173 -11.13 5.53 -17.31
C GLU A 173 -12.37 4.67 -17.66
N HIS A 174 -12.21 3.36 -17.58
CA HIS A 174 -13.29 2.39 -17.87
C HIS A 174 -13.80 1.70 -16.59
N PHE A 175 -13.51 2.24 -15.44
CA PHE A 175 -14.00 1.72 -14.18
C PHE A 175 -15.42 2.22 -13.90
N TYR A 176 -16.31 1.28 -13.59
CA TYR A 176 -17.70 1.56 -13.22
C TYR A 176 -18.00 0.94 -11.85
N PHE A 177 -18.68 1.70 -11.02
CA PHE A 177 -19.31 1.16 -9.82
C PHE A 177 -20.53 0.30 -10.19
N PRO A 178 -21.01 -0.57 -9.26
CA PRO A 178 -22.15 -1.46 -9.56
C PRO A 178 -23.44 -0.74 -9.97
N ASP A 179 -23.63 0.51 -9.60
CA ASP A 179 -24.76 1.35 -9.99
C ASP A 179 -24.58 2.05 -11.36
N GLY A 180 -23.47 1.78 -12.04
CA GLY A 180 -23.15 2.36 -13.35
C GLY A 180 -22.51 3.74 -13.30
N THR A 181 -22.26 4.30 -12.11
CA THR A 181 -21.54 5.57 -11.97
C THR A 181 -20.02 5.40 -12.09
N GLN A 182 -19.29 6.50 -12.34
CA GLN A 182 -17.84 6.50 -12.48
C GLN A 182 -17.20 7.51 -11.52
N PRO A 183 -15.99 7.22 -11.01
CA PRO A 183 -15.21 8.25 -10.32
C PRO A 183 -14.75 9.32 -11.32
N SER A 184 -14.47 10.53 -10.85
CA SER A 184 -13.90 11.61 -11.65
C SER A 184 -12.49 11.91 -11.19
N TRP A 185 -11.58 12.14 -12.14
CA TRP A 185 -10.20 12.51 -11.83
C TRP A 185 -10.14 13.78 -10.98
N GLU A 186 -10.94 14.78 -11.30
CA GLU A 186 -10.96 16.07 -10.59
C GLU A 186 -11.26 15.87 -9.11
N ARG A 187 -12.27 15.06 -8.80
CA ARG A 187 -12.69 14.75 -7.43
C ARG A 187 -11.68 13.84 -6.73
N VAL A 188 -11.20 12.80 -7.41
CA VAL A 188 -10.20 11.89 -6.84
C VAL A 188 -8.88 12.61 -6.58
N SER A 189 -8.41 13.45 -7.50
CA SER A 189 -7.22 14.28 -7.31
C SER A 189 -7.36 15.22 -6.12
N TYR A 190 -8.53 15.85 -5.97
CA TYR A 190 -8.83 16.68 -4.80
C TYR A 190 -8.70 15.87 -3.50
N LEU A 191 -9.31 14.68 -3.44
CA LEU A 191 -9.24 13.82 -2.25
C LEU A 191 -7.81 13.36 -1.94
N GLN A 192 -7.04 12.97 -2.95
CA GLN A 192 -5.64 12.58 -2.80
C GLN A 192 -4.81 13.74 -2.22
N LYS A 193 -4.90 14.93 -2.85
CA LYS A 193 -4.17 16.13 -2.41
C LYS A 193 -4.62 16.57 -1.01
N LYS A 194 -5.92 16.53 -0.71
CA LYS A 194 -6.47 16.89 0.60
C LYS A 194 -6.01 15.91 1.69
N PHE A 195 -6.00 14.61 1.39
CA PHE A 195 -5.53 13.60 2.34
C PHE A 195 -4.05 13.77 2.67
N MET A 196 -3.19 13.95 1.67
CA MET A 196 -1.75 14.14 1.90
C MET A 196 -1.47 15.38 2.78
N LYS A 197 -2.10 16.52 2.49
CA LYS A 197 -1.97 17.74 3.32
C LYS A 197 -2.49 17.54 4.74
N TRP A 198 -3.64 16.92 4.87
CA TRP A 198 -4.22 16.60 6.17
C TRP A 198 -3.32 15.63 6.97
N PHE A 199 -2.82 14.58 6.32
CA PHE A 199 -2.00 13.57 6.98
C PHE A 199 -0.65 14.10 7.43
N ASN A 200 0.01 14.97 6.65
CA ASN A 200 1.19 15.70 7.08
C ASN A 200 0.93 16.46 8.41
N LYS A 201 -0.17 17.19 8.46
CA LYS A 201 -0.58 17.94 9.64
C LYS A 201 -0.88 17.03 10.83
N GLU A 202 -1.53 15.88 10.62
CA GLU A 202 -1.83 14.94 11.70
C GLU A 202 -0.57 14.22 12.22
N ARG A 203 0.34 13.83 11.34
CA ARG A 203 1.61 13.20 11.73
C ARG A 203 2.52 14.11 12.56
N SER A 204 2.36 15.42 12.44
CA SER A 204 3.06 16.37 13.33
C SER A 204 2.53 16.35 14.78
N LYS A 205 1.32 15.83 14.99
CA LYS A 205 0.67 15.77 16.31
C LYS A 205 0.80 14.40 16.99
N ALA A 206 0.84 13.33 16.19
CA ALA A 206 0.83 11.96 16.67
C ALA A 206 1.69 11.05 15.80
N LEU A 207 2.28 10.03 16.40
CA LEU A 207 3.01 8.99 15.67
C LEU A 207 2.00 8.08 14.94
N LEU A 208 1.70 8.41 13.70
CA LEU A 208 0.83 7.63 12.81
C LEU A 208 1.70 6.92 11.78
N THR A 209 1.77 5.60 11.88
CA THR A 209 2.61 4.75 10.99
C THR A 209 1.85 4.40 9.71
N PHE A 210 0.54 4.24 9.80
CA PHE A 210 -0.32 3.80 8.70
C PHE A 210 -1.33 4.87 8.29
N PRO A 211 -1.73 4.88 7.01
CA PRO A 211 -1.31 3.98 5.95
C PRO A 211 0.16 4.20 5.54
N VAL A 212 0.84 3.14 5.08
CA VAL A 212 2.00 3.29 4.21
C VAL A 212 1.48 3.74 2.85
N GLU A 213 2.17 4.67 2.21
CA GLU A 213 1.66 5.33 1.03
C GLU A 213 2.56 5.11 -0.18
N THR A 214 1.96 4.94 -1.34
CA THR A 214 2.66 4.77 -2.62
C THR A 214 2.13 5.79 -3.62
N MET A 215 3.02 6.62 -4.17
CA MET A 215 2.72 7.55 -5.23
C MET A 215 3.19 6.95 -6.57
N ALA A 216 2.26 6.73 -7.48
CA ALA A 216 2.56 6.24 -8.83
C ALA A 216 2.55 7.40 -9.83
N LEU A 217 3.69 7.61 -10.48
CA LEU A 217 3.90 8.66 -11.48
C LEU A 217 4.22 8.01 -12.83
N LEU A 218 3.55 8.46 -13.89
CA LEU A 218 3.75 7.94 -15.24
C LEU A 218 4.75 8.81 -16.01
N THR A 219 5.66 8.13 -16.72
CA THR A 219 6.63 8.78 -17.61
C THR A 219 6.42 8.31 -19.05
N ASP A 220 7.00 9.06 -19.99
CA ASP A 220 7.26 8.55 -21.33
C ASP A 220 8.45 7.57 -21.33
N LYS A 221 8.79 7.04 -22.51
CA LYS A 221 9.91 6.10 -22.67
C LYS A 221 11.27 6.74 -22.46
N GLU A 222 11.35 8.05 -22.58
CA GLU A 222 12.53 8.88 -22.36
C GLU A 222 12.71 9.24 -20.89
N GLY A 223 11.73 8.93 -20.03
CA GLY A 223 11.74 9.17 -18.60
C GLY A 223 11.21 10.55 -18.18
N ASN A 224 10.55 11.29 -19.09
CA ASN A 224 9.92 12.56 -18.75
C ASN A 224 8.56 12.30 -18.10
N TYR A 225 8.25 13.01 -17.02
CA TYR A 225 6.96 12.92 -16.36
C TYR A 225 5.83 13.46 -17.23
N LEU A 226 4.75 12.72 -17.36
CA LEU A 226 3.58 13.12 -18.15
C LEU A 226 2.70 14.14 -17.44
N ASP A 227 2.73 14.18 -16.11
CA ASP A 227 2.04 15.17 -15.27
C ASP A 227 3.05 15.93 -14.41
N GLN A 228 3.52 17.04 -14.95
CA GLN A 228 4.52 17.88 -14.28
C GLN A 228 3.95 18.55 -13.03
N GLU A 229 2.68 18.99 -13.05
CA GLU A 229 2.03 19.63 -11.91
C GLU A 229 1.94 18.65 -10.73
N TYR A 230 1.52 17.42 -10.98
CA TYR A 230 1.39 16.42 -9.94
C TYR A 230 2.75 15.98 -9.38
N LYS A 231 3.77 15.89 -10.23
CA LYS A 231 5.16 15.65 -9.80
C LYS A 231 5.67 16.76 -8.87
N GLU A 232 5.39 18.04 -9.21
CA GLU A 232 5.78 19.17 -8.36
C GLU A 232 5.05 19.15 -7.02
N PHE A 233 3.75 18.88 -7.03
CA PHE A 233 2.99 18.66 -5.80
C PHE A 233 3.56 17.52 -4.94
N THR A 234 3.96 16.42 -5.57
CA THR A 234 4.59 15.28 -4.90
C THR A 234 5.90 15.71 -4.20
N ALA A 235 6.72 16.51 -4.89
CA ALA A 235 7.95 17.05 -4.33
C ALA A 235 7.69 18.03 -3.18
N GLU A 236 6.65 18.86 -3.28
CA GLU A 236 6.20 19.76 -2.19
C GLU A 236 5.84 18.96 -0.95
N MET A 237 5.02 17.91 -1.07
CA MET A 237 4.64 17.06 0.05
C MET A 237 5.85 16.39 0.71
N HIS A 238 6.83 15.93 -0.06
CA HIS A 238 8.08 15.40 0.49
C HIS A 238 8.87 16.47 1.25
N SER A 239 8.92 17.69 0.74
CA SER A 239 9.62 18.80 1.40
C SER A 239 9.00 19.17 2.75
N GLU A 240 7.70 18.96 2.91
CA GLU A 240 6.98 19.12 4.17
C GLU A 240 7.13 17.93 5.15
N GLY A 241 7.88 16.89 4.74
CA GLY A 241 8.14 15.71 5.55
C GLY A 241 7.17 14.56 5.35
N HIS A 242 6.35 14.59 4.31
CA HIS A 242 5.50 13.44 3.97
C HIS A 242 6.35 12.26 3.53
N SER A 243 6.16 11.11 4.16
CA SER A 243 6.92 9.90 3.88
C SER A 243 6.08 8.91 3.08
N PHE A 244 6.27 8.91 1.77
CA PHE A 244 5.68 7.93 0.85
C PHE A 244 6.70 7.41 -0.13
N PHE A 245 6.40 6.28 -0.75
CA PHE A 245 7.23 5.71 -1.81
C PHE A 245 6.78 6.23 -3.15
N VAL A 246 7.74 6.68 -3.97
CA VAL A 246 7.47 7.07 -5.35
C VAL A 246 7.76 5.89 -6.26
N TYR A 247 6.76 5.50 -7.02
CA TYR A 247 6.84 4.48 -8.06
C TYR A 247 6.75 5.16 -9.42
N ILE A 248 7.80 5.06 -10.22
CA ILE A 248 7.89 5.68 -11.53
C ILE A 248 7.87 4.56 -12.59
N SER A 249 6.99 4.67 -13.57
CA SER A 249 6.87 3.68 -14.64
C SER A 249 6.51 4.35 -15.96
N ASP A 250 6.99 3.80 -17.05
CA ASP A 250 6.54 4.10 -18.42
C ASP A 250 5.40 3.19 -18.89
N ASN A 251 4.98 2.26 -18.03
CA ASN A 251 3.90 1.32 -18.30
C ASN A 251 2.78 1.50 -17.27
N PRO A 252 1.61 2.01 -17.67
CA PRO A 252 0.47 2.21 -16.76
C PRO A 252 -0.13 0.90 -16.23
N ASN A 253 0.09 -0.22 -16.91
CA ASN A 253 -0.37 -1.54 -16.47
C ASN A 253 0.54 -2.13 -15.37
N SER A 254 1.58 -1.42 -14.99
CA SER A 254 2.50 -1.83 -13.94
C SER A 254 2.16 -1.10 -12.65
N LEU A 255 1.60 -1.80 -11.67
CA LEU A 255 1.24 -1.26 -10.36
C LEU A 255 2.22 -1.72 -9.30
N SER A 256 2.56 -0.81 -8.39
CA SER A 256 3.22 -1.19 -7.15
C SER A 256 2.20 -1.43 -6.04
N SER A 257 2.33 -2.54 -5.33
CA SER A 257 1.64 -2.75 -4.06
C SER A 257 2.49 -2.27 -2.89
N CYS A 258 1.96 -2.40 -1.67
CA CYS A 258 2.67 -2.08 -0.42
C CYS A 258 4.10 -2.65 -0.33
N CYS A 259 4.35 -3.82 -0.92
CA CYS A 259 5.66 -4.48 -0.98
C CYS A 259 6.49 -4.05 -2.18
N ARG A 260 6.06 -3.05 -2.95
CA ARG A 260 6.70 -2.57 -4.18
C ARG A 260 6.89 -3.67 -5.23
N LEU A 261 6.06 -4.70 -5.16
CA LEU A 261 6.00 -5.73 -6.18
C LEU A 261 5.42 -5.13 -7.46
N LYS A 262 6.16 -5.26 -8.54
CA LYS A 262 5.67 -4.90 -9.86
C LYS A 262 4.59 -5.90 -10.28
N ASN A 263 3.39 -5.41 -10.50
CA ASN A 263 2.27 -6.20 -11.00
C ASN A 263 1.97 -5.77 -12.42
N GLU A 264 2.00 -6.71 -13.35
CA GLU A 264 1.59 -6.46 -14.73
C GLU A 264 0.15 -6.93 -14.90
N ILE A 265 -0.79 -5.99 -14.95
CA ILE A 265 -2.24 -6.27 -15.04
C ILE A 265 -2.58 -7.12 -16.27
N ASP A 266 -1.91 -6.88 -17.39
CA ASP A 266 -2.13 -7.58 -18.64
C ASP A 266 -1.85 -9.08 -18.59
N LYS A 267 -1.09 -9.54 -17.61
CA LYS A 267 -0.74 -10.95 -17.44
C LYS A 267 -1.56 -11.65 -16.35
N ASN A 268 -2.53 -10.95 -15.79
CA ASN A 268 -3.31 -11.45 -14.67
C ASN A 268 -4.65 -11.99 -15.16
N GLU A 269 -4.80 -13.30 -15.23
CA GLU A 269 -6.02 -13.99 -15.67
C GLU A 269 -7.24 -13.77 -14.76
N PHE A 270 -7.07 -13.11 -13.62
CA PHE A 270 -8.09 -12.93 -12.57
C PHE A 270 -8.72 -11.54 -12.52
N SER A 271 -8.46 -10.68 -13.50
CA SER A 271 -8.86 -9.27 -13.48
C SER A 271 -10.38 -9.01 -13.47
N PHE A 272 -11.20 -9.94 -13.91
CA PHE A 272 -12.64 -9.73 -14.03
C PHE A 272 -13.44 -9.95 -12.74
N SER A 273 -12.90 -10.62 -11.75
CA SER A 273 -13.69 -10.99 -10.56
C SER A 273 -13.55 -10.04 -9.39
N ASN A 274 -12.63 -9.06 -9.41
CA ASN A 274 -12.30 -8.25 -8.24
C ASN A 274 -12.08 -6.75 -8.52
N GLY A 275 -12.64 -6.20 -9.60
CA GLY A 275 -12.39 -4.82 -10.02
C GLY A 275 -11.03 -4.67 -10.71
N LEU A 276 -10.72 -3.48 -11.20
CA LEU A 276 -9.49 -3.21 -11.97
C LEU A 276 -8.21 -3.39 -11.16
N SER A 277 -8.25 -3.19 -9.88
CA SER A 277 -7.15 -3.49 -8.98
C SER A 277 -7.16 -4.93 -8.48
N GLY A 278 -7.93 -5.79 -9.10
CA GLY A 278 -8.02 -7.23 -8.84
C GLY A 278 -6.72 -8.00 -8.97
N VAL A 279 -5.64 -7.29 -8.81
CA VAL A 279 -4.30 -7.80 -8.66
C VAL A 279 -4.21 -8.49 -7.31
N LYS A 280 -4.63 -9.74 -7.26
CA LYS A 280 -4.25 -10.65 -6.19
C LYS A 280 -2.78 -11.00 -6.33
N THR A 281 -1.91 -10.03 -6.19
CA THR A 281 -0.52 -10.31 -6.00
C THR A 281 -0.25 -10.30 -4.51
N GLY A 282 0.31 -11.37 -4.05
CA GLY A 282 0.80 -11.49 -2.70
C GLY A 282 2.27 -11.83 -2.71
N SER A 283 2.99 -11.41 -1.70
CA SER A 283 4.30 -11.97 -1.40
C SER A 283 4.13 -13.16 -0.46
N CYS A 284 4.90 -14.23 -0.70
CA CYS A 284 4.89 -15.39 0.19
C CYS A 284 5.77 -15.16 1.41
N ASN A 285 6.87 -14.41 1.27
CA ASN A 285 7.80 -14.11 2.34
C ASN A 285 8.69 -12.90 2.01
N VAL A 286 9.36 -12.36 3.03
CA VAL A 286 10.36 -11.29 2.90
C VAL A 286 11.68 -11.79 3.47
N ILE A 287 12.73 -11.70 2.64
CA ILE A 287 14.09 -12.05 3.01
C ILE A 287 14.96 -10.80 2.89
N THR A 288 15.64 -10.44 3.96
CA THR A 288 16.60 -9.33 3.97
C THR A 288 18.01 -9.86 3.85
N LEU A 289 18.77 -9.32 2.90
CA LEU A 289 20.20 -9.57 2.76
C LEU A 289 21.00 -8.51 3.52
N ASN A 290 21.93 -8.94 4.35
CA ASN A 290 22.83 -8.05 5.07
C ASN A 290 24.05 -7.72 4.21
N LEU A 291 23.90 -6.71 3.35
CA LEU A 291 24.98 -6.28 2.45
C LEU A 291 26.23 -5.83 3.20
N ASN A 292 26.07 -5.21 4.38
CA ASN A 292 27.22 -4.83 5.22
C ASN A 292 28.02 -6.06 5.64
N ARG A 293 27.36 -7.12 6.12
CA ARG A 293 28.01 -8.36 6.52
C ARG A 293 28.71 -9.04 5.34
N ILE A 294 28.02 -9.15 4.20
CA ILE A 294 28.58 -9.73 2.98
C ILE A 294 29.85 -8.95 2.55
N THR A 295 29.79 -7.64 2.57
CA THR A 295 30.94 -6.79 2.23
C THR A 295 32.09 -6.97 3.21
N GLN A 296 31.83 -6.97 4.52
CA GLN A 296 32.84 -7.20 5.55
C GLN A 296 33.51 -8.57 5.42
N ASP A 297 32.73 -9.62 5.19
CA ASP A 297 33.27 -10.97 5.03
C ASP A 297 34.13 -11.08 3.76
N PHE A 298 33.70 -10.44 2.67
CA PHE A 298 34.49 -10.32 1.44
C PHE A 298 35.81 -9.61 1.70
N PHE A 299 35.80 -8.42 2.27
CA PHE A 299 37.02 -7.67 2.57
C PHE A 299 37.94 -8.42 3.53
N ASN A 300 37.41 -9.01 4.58
CA ASN A 300 38.19 -9.77 5.55
C ASN A 300 38.88 -10.99 4.91
N LYS A 301 38.18 -11.68 4.01
CA LYS A 301 38.74 -12.79 3.28
C LYS A 301 39.87 -12.34 2.33
N PHE A 302 39.61 -11.34 1.50
CA PHE A 302 40.57 -10.87 0.50
C PHE A 302 41.75 -10.10 1.10
N ILE A 303 41.56 -9.29 2.15
CA ILE A 303 42.64 -8.58 2.83
C ILE A 303 43.55 -9.56 3.55
N LYS A 304 43.00 -10.61 4.18
CA LYS A 304 43.81 -11.65 4.85
C LYS A 304 44.59 -12.52 3.86
N GLU A 305 44.02 -12.81 2.70
CA GLU A 305 44.64 -13.66 1.70
C GLU A 305 45.69 -12.93 0.86
N LYS A 306 45.58 -11.63 0.62
CA LYS A 306 46.37 -10.93 -0.38
C LYS A 306 47.26 -9.77 0.11
N ASN A 307 47.21 -9.38 1.35
CA ASN A 307 48.04 -8.32 1.98
C ASN A 307 48.24 -7.02 1.16
N ASN A 308 47.43 -6.78 0.11
CA ASN A 308 47.63 -5.67 -0.82
C ASN A 308 46.31 -5.05 -1.27
N PHE A 309 46.11 -3.79 -0.85
CA PHE A 309 44.90 -3.00 -1.13
C PHE A 309 44.71 -2.71 -2.65
N GLU A 310 45.77 -2.67 -3.42
CA GLU A 310 45.71 -2.46 -4.89
C GLU A 310 45.05 -3.65 -5.62
N GLU A 311 45.31 -4.85 -5.17
CA GLU A 311 44.75 -6.07 -5.76
C GLU A 311 43.26 -6.22 -5.42
N VAL A 312 42.84 -5.82 -4.21
CA VAL A 312 41.43 -5.73 -3.80
C VAL A 312 40.68 -4.72 -4.67
N ASN A 313 41.29 -3.57 -4.95
CA ASN A 313 40.70 -2.52 -5.79
C ASN A 313 40.55 -2.94 -7.26
N LYS A 314 41.50 -3.71 -7.79
CA LYS A 314 41.43 -4.29 -9.13
C LYS A 314 40.28 -5.34 -9.24
N LEU A 315 40.12 -6.15 -8.22
CA LEU A 315 39.02 -7.14 -8.16
C LEU A 315 37.64 -6.47 -8.02
N TRP A 316 37.53 -5.45 -7.18
CA TRP A 316 36.29 -4.68 -7.01
C TRP A 316 35.84 -3.97 -8.29
N ASN A 317 36.79 -3.51 -9.10
CA ASN A 317 36.50 -2.86 -10.37
C ASN A 317 36.33 -3.85 -11.54
N ASN A 318 36.49 -5.15 -11.31
CA ASN A 318 36.28 -6.17 -12.33
C ASN A 318 34.77 -6.46 -12.48
N LYS A 319 34.25 -6.46 -13.70
CA LYS A 319 32.83 -6.66 -14.01
C LYS A 319 32.21 -7.93 -13.39
N SER A 320 33.01 -8.99 -13.23
CA SER A 320 32.58 -10.26 -12.65
C SER A 320 32.28 -10.20 -11.14
N VAL A 321 32.55 -9.09 -10.48
CA VAL A 321 32.23 -8.88 -9.04
C VAL A 321 31.06 -7.90 -8.88
N LYS A 322 30.63 -7.24 -9.97
CA LYS A 322 29.52 -6.28 -10.02
C LYS A 322 28.20 -6.92 -10.48
N ASP A 323 28.24 -8.09 -11.08
CA ASP A 323 27.13 -8.95 -11.46
C ASP A 323 26.83 -9.98 -10.35
#